data_bffde283e6ab76c60f3685a10ec57c8a
#
_entry.id   bffde283e6ab76c60f3685a10ec57c8a
#
_cell.length_a   1.000
_cell.length_b   1.000
_cell.length_c   1.000
_cell.angle_alpha   90.00
_cell.angle_beta   90.00
_cell.angle_gamma   90.00
#
_symmetry.space_group_name_H-M   'P 1'
#
loop_
_entity.id
_entity.type
_entity.pdbx_description
1 polymer ?
#
loop_
_entity_poly.entity_id
_entity_poly.type
_entity_poly.pdbx_seq_one_letter_code
_entity_poly.pdbx_strand_id
1 'polypeptide(L)' 'MENVIQYPRMAGVKEAARLYDVSPYYIRNLARAGKIRFVVAGHRWLINLDSLAKYFAMGDPPPAAQSQTVQGIRPVG' A
#
# COMPACT_ATOMS: atom_id res chain seq x y z
N MET A 1 0.80 17.98 -30.87
CA MET A 1 0.31 17.35 -29.71
C MET A 1 1.04 17.86 -28.50
N GLU A 2 0.39 17.93 -27.51
CA GLU A 2 0.99 18.39 -26.30
C GLU A 2 1.27 17.21 -25.41
N ASN A 3 2.20 17.39 -24.56
CA ASN A 3 2.50 16.40 -23.58
C ASN A 3 1.43 16.41 -22.52
N VAL A 4 0.89 15.26 -22.28
CA VAL A 4 -0.06 15.12 -21.22
C VAL A 4 0.68 14.54 -20.03
N ILE A 5 0.78 15.32 -18.99
CA ILE A 5 1.40 14.87 -17.77
C ILE A 5 0.33 14.21 -16.93
N GLN A 6 0.55 12.97 -16.60
CA GLN A 6 -0.39 12.27 -15.76
C GLN A 6 0.06 12.37 -14.32
N TYR A 7 -0.78 12.93 -13.52
CA TYR A 7 -0.49 13.07 -12.11
C TYR A 7 -1.11 11.91 -11.36
N PRO A 8 -0.36 11.27 -10.48
CA PRO A 8 -0.94 10.22 -9.66
C PRO A 8 -2.01 10.80 -8.78
N ARG A 9 -3.02 10.01 -8.53
CA ARG A 9 -4.09 10.45 -7.64
C ARG A 9 -3.63 10.26 -6.21
N MET A 10 -3.70 11.33 -5.46
CA MET A 10 -3.24 11.34 -4.09
C MET A 10 -4.36 11.77 -3.17
N ALA A 11 -4.35 11.27 -1.98
CA ALA A 11 -5.34 11.63 -0.97
C ALA A 11 -4.70 11.55 0.40
N GLY A 12 -5.27 12.29 1.34
CA GLY A 12 -4.82 12.15 2.71
C GLY A 12 -5.14 10.79 3.27
N VAL A 13 -4.55 10.47 4.42
CA VAL A 13 -4.74 9.17 5.02
C VAL A 13 -6.21 8.88 5.30
N LYS A 14 -6.92 9.87 5.88
CA LYS A 14 -8.33 9.66 6.22
C LYS A 14 -9.17 9.44 4.98
N GLU A 15 -8.89 10.20 3.94
CA GLU A 15 -9.65 10.07 2.70
C GLU A 15 -9.39 8.71 2.06
N ALA A 16 -8.13 8.30 2.02
CA ALA A 16 -7.79 7.01 1.45
C ALA A 16 -8.45 5.87 2.23
N ALA A 17 -8.47 6.00 3.55
CA ALA A 17 -9.09 4.99 4.39
C ALA A 17 -10.58 4.90 4.13
N ARG A 18 -11.21 6.05 3.93
CA ARG A 18 -12.65 6.08 3.68
C ARG A 18 -13.01 5.40 2.37
N LEU A 19 -12.16 5.56 1.37
CA LEU A 19 -12.42 4.96 0.06
C LEU A 19 -12.50 3.45 0.13
N TYR A 20 -11.77 2.85 1.03
CA TYR A 20 -11.73 1.40 1.14
C TYR A 20 -12.35 0.89 2.43
N ASP A 21 -12.98 1.79 3.18
CA ASP A 21 -13.68 1.41 4.40
C ASP A 21 -12.76 0.69 5.38
N VAL A 22 -11.57 1.24 5.54
CA VAL A 22 -10.60 0.72 6.50
C VAL A 22 -10.18 1.86 7.42
N SER A 23 -9.46 1.56 8.47
CA SER A 23 -9.06 2.59 9.40
C SER A 23 -7.86 3.36 8.86
N PRO A 24 -7.74 4.65 9.23
CA PRO A 24 -6.54 5.40 8.87
C PRO A 24 -5.26 4.78 9.43
N TYR A 25 -5.37 4.17 10.57
CA TYR A 25 -4.23 3.49 11.18
C TYR A 25 -3.73 2.37 10.27
N TYR A 26 -4.65 1.62 9.67
CA TYR A 26 -4.30 0.57 8.75
C TYR A 26 -3.56 1.11 7.53
N ILE A 27 -4.04 2.22 6.99
CA ILE A 27 -3.40 2.84 5.84
C ILE A 27 -1.98 3.29 6.19
N ARG A 28 -1.80 3.89 7.35
CA ARG A 28 -0.47 4.32 7.78
C ARG A 28 0.47 3.13 7.92
N ASN A 29 -0.04 2.03 8.45
CA ASN A 29 0.79 0.85 8.60
C ASN A 29 1.22 0.27 7.27
N LEU A 30 0.34 0.29 6.27
CA LEU A 30 0.70 -0.15 4.93
C LEU A 30 1.82 0.73 4.37
N ALA A 31 1.71 2.02 4.56
CA ALA A 31 2.72 2.95 4.07
C ALA A 31 4.05 2.71 4.77
N ARG A 32 4.03 2.56 6.08
CA ARG A 32 5.26 2.33 6.84
C ARG A 32 5.91 1.01 6.47
N ALA A 33 5.11 0.02 6.15
CA ALA A 33 5.63 -1.28 5.77
C ALA A 33 6.16 -1.31 4.34
N GLY A 34 5.99 -0.21 3.61
CA GLY A 34 6.45 -0.17 2.23
C GLY A 34 5.55 -0.87 1.25
N LYS A 35 4.33 -1.17 1.65
CA LYS A 35 3.41 -1.89 0.76
C LYS A 35 2.68 -0.96 -0.19
N ILE A 36 2.59 0.30 0.14
CA ILE A 36 2.00 1.30 -0.74
C ILE A 36 2.90 2.52 -0.73
N ARG A 37 2.75 3.34 -1.76
CA ARG A 37 3.55 4.54 -1.90
C ARG A 37 2.85 5.72 -1.27
N PHE A 38 3.62 6.60 -0.69
CA PHE A 38 3.08 7.80 -0.08
C PHE A 38 4.13 8.89 -0.09
N VAL A 39 3.68 10.11 0.14
CA VAL A 39 4.54 11.28 0.19
C VAL A 39 4.19 12.05 1.45
N VAL A 40 5.21 12.54 2.13
CA VAL A 40 5.00 13.42 3.27
C VAL A 40 5.09 14.85 2.78
N ALA A 41 3.99 15.57 2.91
CA ALA A 41 3.91 16.97 2.48
C ALA A 41 3.61 17.81 3.71
N GLY A 42 4.66 18.37 4.30
CA GLY A 42 4.51 19.09 5.54
C GLY A 42 4.07 18.16 6.66
N HIS A 43 2.92 18.42 7.22
CA HIS A 43 2.38 17.58 8.29
C HIS A 43 1.42 16.53 7.77
N ARG A 44 1.25 16.46 6.45
CA ARG A 44 0.28 15.57 5.87
C ARG A 44 0.96 14.43 5.15
N TRP A 45 0.36 13.27 5.27
CA TRP A 45 0.75 12.13 4.44
C TRP A 45 -0.24 12.07 3.29
N LEU A 46 0.30 12.03 2.09
CA LEU A 46 -0.51 11.86 0.89
C LEU A 46 -0.31 10.46 0.36
N ILE A 47 -1.38 9.73 0.25
CA ILE A 47 -1.33 8.34 -0.15
C ILE A 47 -1.56 8.27 -1.66
N ASN A 48 -0.69 7.55 -2.34
CA ASN A 48 -0.84 7.31 -3.77
C ASN A 48 -1.99 6.33 -3.97
N LEU A 49 -3.10 6.82 -4.48
CA LEU A 49 -4.29 5.99 -4.60
C LEU A 49 -4.13 4.87 -5.62
N ASP A 50 -3.31 5.10 -6.63
CA ASP A 50 -3.06 4.03 -7.61
C ASP A 50 -2.27 2.89 -6.97
N SER A 51 -1.32 3.23 -6.13
CA SER A 51 -0.56 2.22 -5.40
C SER A 51 -1.46 1.46 -4.43
N LEU A 52 -2.33 2.19 -3.75
CA LEU A 52 -3.26 1.59 -2.81
C LEU A 52 -4.22 0.64 -3.53
N ALA A 53 -4.75 1.07 -4.66
CA ALA A 53 -5.65 0.22 -5.44
C ALA A 53 -4.95 -1.05 -5.88
N LYS A 54 -3.72 -0.92 -6.32
CA LYS A 54 -2.95 -2.07 -6.75
C LYS A 54 -2.73 -3.04 -5.59
N TYR A 55 -2.42 -2.50 -4.43
CA TYR A 55 -2.21 -3.37 -3.26
C TYR A 55 -3.49 -4.14 -2.93
N PHE A 56 -4.63 -3.48 -2.94
CA PHE A 56 -5.88 -4.17 -2.63
C PHE A 56 -6.29 -5.13 -3.72
N ALA A 57 -5.89 -4.87 -4.96
CA ALA A 57 -6.18 -5.79 -6.04
C ALA A 57 -5.33 -7.05 -5.97
N MET A 58 -4.08 -6.91 -5.55
CA MET A 58 -3.14 -8.02 -5.57
C MET A 58 -2.98 -8.69 -4.22
N GLY A 59 -3.22 -7.94 -3.16
CA GLY A 59 -3.09 -8.48 -1.82
C GLY A 59 -1.64 -8.63 -1.39
N ASP A 60 -1.45 -9.23 -0.25
CA ASP A 60 -0.13 -9.49 0.29
C ASP A 60 0.52 -10.64 -0.46
N PRO A 61 1.86 -10.64 -0.52
CA PRO A 61 2.55 -11.79 -1.10
C PRO A 61 2.20 -13.06 -0.32
N PRO A 62 2.14 -14.19 -1.01
CA PRO A 62 1.86 -15.43 -0.31
C PRO A 62 2.92 -15.71 0.76
N PRO A 63 2.55 -16.30 1.88
CA PRO A 63 3.53 -16.60 2.92
C PRO A 63 4.67 -17.47 2.45
N ALA A 64 4.38 -18.40 1.55
CA ALA A 64 5.42 -19.27 1.04
C ALA A 64 6.49 -18.53 0.28
N ALA A 65 6.15 -17.38 -0.26
CA ALA A 65 7.12 -16.58 -1.00
C ALA A 65 8.12 -15.94 -0.07
N GLN A 66 7.86 -15.96 1.18
CA GLN A 66 8.71 -15.31 2.13
C GLN A 66 9.68 -16.24 2.79
N SER A 67 9.47 -17.44 2.69
CA SER A 67 10.19 -18.32 3.57
C SER A 67 10.98 -19.35 2.92
N GLN A 68 9.96 -19.27 3.02
CA GLN A 68 9.95 -20.03 3.20
C GLN A 68 10.06 -20.50 3.59
N THR A 69 9.76 -20.62 3.77
CA THR A 69 9.64 -21.35 4.31
C THR A 69 9.43 -21.85 4.71
N VAL A 70 9.32 -21.78 4.81
CA VAL A 70 9.16 -22.57 5.37
C VAL A 70 8.89 -23.08 5.57
N GLN A 71 8.78 -22.97 5.68
CA GLN A 71 8.70 -23.72 5.98
C GLN A 71 8.64 -24.18 6.27
N GLY A 72 8.55 -24.00 6.24
CA GLY A 72 8.70 -24.70 6.61
C GLY A 72 8.57 -24.98 6.94
N ILE A 73 8.56 -24.84 6.90
CA ILE A 73 8.66 -25.35 7.13
C ILE A 73 8.67 -25.73 7.36
N ARG A 74 8.76 -25.57 7.52
CA ARG A 74 8.99 -26.08 7.65
C ARG A 74 8.97 -26.56 7.79
N PRO A 75 8.99 -26.48 7.81
CA PRO A 75 9.16 -27.05 7.97
C PRO A 75 9.01 -27.54 8.09
N VAL A 76 9.14 -27.37 8.26
CA VAL A 76 9.19 -27.91 8.48
C VAL A 76 9.17 -28.31 8.54
N GLY A 77 9.18 -27.96 8.58
CA GLY A 77 9.44 -28.37 8.87
C GLY A 77 9.36 -28.55 8.70
#